data_ac55ae5a2ad5c130eb36c3eb4dfe3812
#
_entry.id   ac55ae5a2ad5c130eb36c3eb4dfe3812
#
_cell.length_a   1.000
_cell.length_b   1.000
_cell.length_c   1.000
_cell.angle_alpha   90.00
_cell.angle_beta   90.00
_cell.angle_gamma   90.00
#
_symmetry.space_group_name_H-M   'P 1'
#
loop_
_entity.id
_entity.type
_entity.pdbx_description
1 polymer ?
#
loop_
_entity_poly.entity_id
_entity_poly.type
_entity_poly.pdbx_seq_one_letter_code
_entity_poly.pdbx_strand_id
1 'polypeptide(L)'
;SLHKSLFAKEFENLEFPAKAKNEFGISAVEYVNQFFMDKAKDTAYLTELKKRADDIGVTNVLIMCDGEGEMANLDAKKRTEAVENHYKWVDAAKFLGCHSIRVNCFGVGTAEEVAKAGAEGLRRLSEYAQPIGINVIVENHGGFSSNGQWLSGVMKEVGMANCGTLPDFGNFCTR
;
A
#
# COMPACT_ATOMS: atom_id res chain seq x y z
N SER A 1 2.59 -8.73 14.71
CA SER A 1 3.06 -7.59 13.92
C SER A 1 4.05 -6.76 14.74
N LEU A 2 5.18 -6.35 14.14
CA LEU A 2 6.22 -5.53 14.77
C LEU A 2 5.92 -4.01 14.73
N HIS A 3 4.77 -3.60 14.17
CA HIS A 3 4.46 -2.18 14.00
C HIS A 3 4.39 -1.42 15.34
N LYS A 4 3.92 -2.07 16.43
CA LYS A 4 3.87 -1.43 17.75
C LYS A 4 5.26 -1.06 18.27
N SER A 5 6.21 -1.95 18.09
CA SER A 5 7.61 -1.73 18.47
C SER A 5 8.28 -0.66 17.60
N LEU A 6 7.95 -0.59 16.30
CA LEU A 6 8.38 0.49 15.40
C LEU A 6 7.79 1.85 15.83
N PHE A 7 6.50 1.93 16.17
CA PHE A 7 5.89 3.15 16.70
C PHE A 7 6.50 3.57 18.05
N ALA A 8 6.81 2.60 18.89
CA ALA A 8 7.50 2.85 20.17
C ALA A 8 8.99 3.20 20.00
N LYS A 9 9.51 3.17 18.76
CA LYS A 9 10.93 3.41 18.44
C LYS A 9 11.90 2.47 19.21
N GLU A 10 11.47 1.24 19.45
CA GLU A 10 12.31 0.21 20.05
C GLU A 10 13.41 -0.26 19.08
N PHE A 11 13.18 -0.08 17.78
CA PHE A 11 14.13 -0.27 16.67
C PHE A 11 13.72 0.57 15.47
N GLU A 12 14.63 0.76 14.51
CA GLU A 12 14.40 1.55 13.31
C GLU A 12 13.92 0.69 12.14
N ASN A 13 13.24 1.32 11.17
CA ASN A 13 12.72 0.62 9.98
C ASN A 13 13.84 -0.09 9.17
N LEU A 14 15.07 0.44 9.18
CA LEU A 14 16.23 -0.22 8.54
C LEU A 14 16.63 -1.55 9.21
N GLU A 15 16.20 -1.79 10.45
CA GLU A 15 16.48 -3.03 11.19
C GLU A 15 15.35 -4.06 11.03
N PHE A 16 14.21 -3.63 10.49
CA PHE A 16 13.01 -4.46 10.39
C PHE A 16 13.22 -5.80 9.65
N PRO A 17 13.90 -5.85 8.48
CA PRO A 17 14.16 -7.13 7.80
C PRO A 17 14.98 -8.10 8.66
N ALA A 18 16.03 -7.60 9.32
CA ALA A 18 16.89 -8.43 10.17
C ALA A 18 16.14 -8.93 11.40
N LYS A 19 15.32 -8.09 12.01
CA LYS A 19 14.49 -8.46 13.16
C LYS A 19 13.47 -9.53 12.79
N ALA A 20 12.78 -9.38 11.66
CA ALA A 20 11.84 -10.37 11.14
C ALA A 20 12.51 -11.73 10.90
N LYS A 21 13.70 -11.72 10.31
CA LYS A 21 14.46 -12.94 10.01
C LYS A 21 15.01 -13.61 11.25
N ASN A 22 15.73 -12.86 12.09
CA ASN A 22 16.52 -13.43 13.16
C ASN A 22 15.69 -13.84 14.38
N GLU A 23 14.62 -13.07 14.70
CA GLU A 23 13.79 -13.34 15.87
C GLU A 23 12.59 -14.24 15.55
N PHE A 24 12.10 -14.22 14.32
CA PHE A 24 10.85 -14.90 13.95
C PHE A 24 11.01 -15.90 12.80
N GLY A 25 12.17 -16.00 12.17
CA GLY A 25 12.39 -16.89 11.03
C GLY A 25 11.66 -16.49 9.76
N ILE A 26 11.19 -15.23 9.67
CA ILE A 26 10.39 -14.72 8.54
C ILE A 26 11.32 -14.16 7.47
N SER A 27 11.17 -14.66 6.23
CA SER A 27 12.02 -14.28 5.09
C SER A 27 11.29 -13.43 4.05
N ALA A 28 10.14 -12.86 4.38
CA ALA A 28 9.40 -11.93 3.51
C ALA A 28 8.76 -10.85 4.38
N VAL A 29 8.88 -9.58 3.98
CA VAL A 29 8.42 -8.44 4.77
C VAL A 29 7.58 -7.47 3.95
N GLU A 30 6.62 -6.86 4.60
CA GLU A 30 5.79 -5.77 4.10
C GLU A 30 6.08 -4.51 4.91
N TYR A 31 6.43 -3.45 4.22
CA TYR A 31 6.75 -2.17 4.86
C TYR A 31 5.51 -1.32 5.04
N VAL A 32 5.52 -0.44 6.04
CA VAL A 32 4.51 0.61 6.20
C VAL A 32 5.19 1.96 5.98
N ASN A 33 4.70 2.75 5.05
CA ASN A 33 5.29 4.02 4.65
C ASN A 33 5.47 5.02 5.80
N GLN A 34 4.61 4.95 6.82
CA GLN A 34 4.67 5.83 8.00
C GLN A 34 6.02 5.78 8.74
N PHE A 35 6.75 4.67 8.64
CA PHE A 35 8.06 4.52 9.30
C PHE A 35 9.23 5.12 8.50
N PHE A 36 8.98 5.58 7.26
CA PHE A 36 9.97 6.22 6.40
C PHE A 36 9.34 7.22 5.42
N MET A 37 8.34 7.97 5.91
CA MET A 37 7.48 8.86 5.11
C MET A 37 8.27 9.91 4.31
N ASP A 38 9.35 10.45 4.88
CA ASP A 38 10.24 11.43 4.25
C ASP A 38 11.33 10.79 3.37
N LYS A 39 11.35 9.46 3.27
CA LYS A 39 12.40 8.67 2.60
C LYS A 39 11.97 8.06 1.26
N ALA A 40 10.74 8.27 0.82
CA ALA A 40 10.24 7.67 -0.43
C ALA A 40 11.10 7.99 -1.67
N LYS A 41 11.79 9.15 -1.67
CA LYS A 41 12.69 9.60 -2.75
C LYS A 41 14.16 9.65 -2.33
N ASP A 42 14.49 9.22 -1.12
CA ASP A 42 15.86 9.16 -0.61
C ASP A 42 16.54 7.88 -1.11
N THR A 43 17.23 7.98 -2.25
CA THR A 43 17.89 6.84 -2.88
C THR A 43 18.93 6.17 -1.97
N ALA A 44 19.64 6.95 -1.14
CA ALA A 44 20.63 6.39 -0.21
C ALA A 44 19.95 5.52 0.86
N TYR A 45 18.86 6.00 1.43
CA TYR A 45 18.07 5.25 2.40
C TYR A 45 17.47 3.97 1.78
N LEU A 46 16.85 4.09 0.61
CA LEU A 46 16.24 2.93 -0.08
C LEU A 46 17.30 1.90 -0.49
N THR A 47 18.49 2.34 -0.89
CA THR A 47 19.63 1.45 -1.21
C THR A 47 20.06 0.67 0.03
N GLU A 48 20.19 1.35 1.16
CA GLU A 48 20.58 0.71 2.43
C GLU A 48 19.52 -0.28 2.90
N LEU A 49 18.22 0.10 2.84
CA LEU A 49 17.12 -0.78 3.22
C LEU A 49 17.10 -2.06 2.35
N LYS A 50 17.20 -1.87 1.01
CA LYS A 50 17.25 -2.99 0.09
C LYS A 50 18.45 -3.89 0.34
N LYS A 51 19.63 -3.31 0.52
CA LYS A 51 20.87 -4.06 0.76
C LYS A 51 20.75 -4.90 2.05
N ARG A 52 20.23 -4.35 3.13
CA ARG A 52 20.04 -5.08 4.40
C ARG A 52 19.11 -6.28 4.26
N ALA A 53 18.06 -6.15 3.48
CA ALA A 53 17.15 -7.26 3.19
C ALA A 53 17.82 -8.33 2.31
N ASP A 54 18.48 -7.92 1.22
CA ASP A 54 19.14 -8.79 0.26
C ASP A 54 20.28 -9.59 0.94
N ASP A 55 21.13 -8.95 1.73
CA ASP A 55 22.29 -9.57 2.41
C ASP A 55 21.89 -10.77 3.30
N ILE A 56 20.67 -10.77 3.81
CA ILE A 56 20.16 -11.84 4.69
C ILE A 56 19.09 -12.71 4.04
N GLY A 57 18.83 -12.53 2.74
CA GLY A 57 17.86 -13.32 1.99
C GLY A 57 16.41 -13.07 2.46
N VAL A 58 16.04 -11.81 2.71
CA VAL A 58 14.67 -11.37 3.00
C VAL A 58 14.08 -10.73 1.75
N THR A 59 12.90 -11.19 1.35
CA THR A 59 12.14 -10.64 0.22
C THR A 59 11.33 -9.43 0.65
N ASN A 60 11.48 -8.32 -0.07
CA ASN A 60 10.60 -7.14 0.06
C ASN A 60 9.34 -7.41 -0.76
N VAL A 61 8.17 -7.46 -0.11
CA VAL A 61 6.91 -7.88 -0.74
C VAL A 61 6.13 -6.69 -1.27
N LEU A 62 5.84 -5.73 -0.41
CA LEU A 62 5.07 -4.54 -0.74
C LEU A 62 5.33 -3.38 0.23
N ILE A 63 4.85 -2.19 -0.13
CA ILE A 63 4.74 -1.04 0.77
C ILE A 63 3.26 -0.75 1.02
N MET A 64 2.84 -0.76 2.28
CA MET A 64 1.54 -0.28 2.72
C MET A 64 1.57 1.25 2.78
N CYS A 65 0.67 1.91 2.03
CA CYS A 65 0.61 3.37 1.94
C CYS A 65 -0.56 3.91 2.77
N ASP A 66 -0.24 4.56 3.87
CA ASP A 66 -1.18 5.24 4.74
C ASP A 66 -0.90 6.75 4.75
N GLY A 67 -1.93 7.58 5.01
CA GLY A 67 -1.76 9.03 5.19
C GLY A 67 -1.51 9.84 3.91
N GLU A 68 -1.68 9.25 2.73
CA GLU A 68 -1.44 9.90 1.42
C GLU A 68 -2.71 10.50 0.79
N GLY A 69 -3.80 10.57 1.54
CA GLY A 69 -5.10 11.07 1.08
C GLY A 69 -6.11 9.98 0.77
N GLU A 70 -7.32 10.40 0.46
CA GLU A 70 -8.44 9.49 0.21
C GLU A 70 -8.56 9.18 -1.27
N MET A 71 -8.29 7.94 -1.66
CA MET A 71 -8.35 7.46 -3.05
C MET A 71 -9.76 7.57 -3.65
N ALA A 72 -10.81 7.50 -2.82
CA ALA A 72 -12.19 7.61 -3.23
C ALA A 72 -12.83 8.95 -2.80
N ASN A 73 -12.06 10.03 -2.63
CA ASN A 73 -12.59 11.34 -2.30
C ASN A 73 -13.51 11.84 -3.42
N LEU A 74 -14.71 12.34 -3.08
CA LEU A 74 -15.68 12.85 -4.06
C LEU A 74 -15.21 14.15 -4.72
N ASP A 75 -14.40 14.95 -4.01
CA ASP A 75 -13.71 16.11 -4.61
C ASP A 75 -12.60 15.61 -5.56
N ALA A 76 -12.78 15.89 -6.85
CA ALA A 76 -11.85 15.45 -7.89
C ALA A 76 -10.42 15.99 -7.70
N LYS A 77 -10.26 17.20 -7.15
CA LYS A 77 -8.93 17.77 -6.87
C LYS A 77 -8.23 17.01 -5.76
N LYS A 78 -8.92 16.77 -4.63
CA LYS A 78 -8.37 16.00 -3.51
C LYS A 78 -8.07 14.56 -3.90
N ARG A 79 -8.93 13.94 -4.73
CA ARG A 79 -8.68 12.61 -5.29
C ARG A 79 -7.44 12.60 -6.17
N THR A 80 -7.25 13.62 -7.01
CA THR A 80 -6.04 13.77 -7.83
C THR A 80 -4.80 13.89 -6.97
N GLU A 81 -4.82 14.76 -5.96
CA GLU A 81 -3.72 14.91 -4.99
C GLU A 81 -3.40 13.59 -4.29
N ALA A 82 -4.42 12.83 -3.86
CA ALA A 82 -4.22 11.53 -3.26
C ALA A 82 -3.52 10.55 -4.23
N VAL A 83 -3.98 10.47 -5.48
CA VAL A 83 -3.36 9.61 -6.51
C VAL A 83 -1.89 10.00 -6.72
N GLU A 84 -1.59 11.28 -6.90
CA GLU A 84 -0.23 11.78 -7.13
C GLU A 84 0.71 11.57 -5.94
N ASN A 85 0.19 11.68 -4.71
CA ASN A 85 0.94 11.39 -3.49
C ASN A 85 1.43 9.93 -3.43
N HIS A 86 0.72 9.00 -4.05
CA HIS A 86 1.11 7.58 -4.09
C HIS A 86 2.19 7.27 -5.14
N TYR A 87 2.43 8.13 -6.15
CA TYR A 87 3.42 7.85 -7.20
C TYR A 87 4.81 7.59 -6.65
N LYS A 88 5.26 8.38 -5.67
CA LYS A 88 6.55 8.19 -5.00
C LYS A 88 6.70 6.80 -4.36
N TRP A 89 5.59 6.21 -3.91
CA TRP A 89 5.59 4.88 -3.29
C TRP A 89 5.60 3.76 -4.33
N VAL A 90 4.99 3.97 -5.48
CA VAL A 90 5.14 3.06 -6.63
C VAL A 90 6.61 2.98 -7.04
N ASP A 91 7.29 4.14 -7.16
CA ASP A 91 8.71 4.22 -7.53
C ASP A 91 9.60 3.58 -6.45
N ALA A 92 9.33 3.87 -5.17
CA ALA A 92 10.06 3.27 -4.05
C ALA A 92 9.87 1.75 -3.98
N ALA A 93 8.65 1.26 -4.20
CA ALA A 93 8.35 -0.18 -4.26
C ALA A 93 9.14 -0.86 -5.38
N LYS A 94 9.18 -0.25 -6.56
CA LYS A 94 10.01 -0.74 -7.68
C LYS A 94 11.48 -0.80 -7.31
N PHE A 95 12.00 0.25 -6.70
CA PHE A 95 13.41 0.33 -6.29
C PHE A 95 13.76 -0.77 -5.28
N LEU A 96 12.89 -1.01 -4.29
CA LEU A 96 13.07 -2.05 -3.27
C LEU A 96 12.89 -3.47 -3.79
N GLY A 97 12.36 -3.65 -5.01
CA GLY A 97 12.06 -4.96 -5.58
C GLY A 97 10.72 -5.55 -5.10
N CYS A 98 9.84 -4.73 -4.55
CA CYS A 98 8.48 -5.12 -4.22
C CYS A 98 7.66 -5.40 -5.49
N HIS A 99 6.62 -6.23 -5.38
CA HIS A 99 5.70 -6.46 -6.50
C HIS A 99 4.45 -5.59 -6.46
N SER A 100 4.16 -4.94 -5.34
CA SER A 100 2.92 -4.17 -5.14
C SER A 100 3.11 -2.99 -4.19
N ILE A 101 2.18 -2.05 -4.26
CA ILE A 101 1.84 -1.19 -3.13
C ILE A 101 0.43 -1.53 -2.63
N ARG A 102 0.20 -1.44 -1.33
CA ARG A 102 -1.15 -1.54 -0.75
C ARG A 102 -1.66 -0.13 -0.47
N VAL A 103 -2.90 0.13 -0.89
CA VAL A 103 -3.59 1.40 -0.68
C VAL A 103 -4.94 1.18 0.01
N ASN A 104 -5.48 2.25 0.59
CA ASN A 104 -6.82 2.26 1.15
C ASN A 104 -7.80 2.91 0.15
N CYS A 105 -9.03 2.39 0.06
CA CYS A 105 -10.09 2.97 -0.77
C CYS A 105 -11.11 3.68 0.11
N PHE A 106 -10.69 4.80 0.73
CA PHE A 106 -11.52 5.62 1.59
C PHE A 106 -12.13 6.81 0.85
N GLY A 107 -13.32 7.19 1.29
CA GLY A 107 -14.06 8.38 0.86
C GLY A 107 -15.31 8.56 1.71
N VAL A 108 -15.89 9.76 1.68
CA VAL A 108 -17.11 10.11 2.40
C VAL A 108 -18.21 10.41 1.39
N GLY A 109 -19.36 9.74 1.53
CA GLY A 109 -20.52 9.85 0.63
C GLY A 109 -21.36 8.58 0.67
N THR A 110 -22.24 8.40 -0.32
CA THR A 110 -22.98 7.16 -0.51
C THR A 110 -22.04 6.05 -1.02
N ALA A 111 -22.42 4.79 -0.80
CA ALA A 111 -21.64 3.64 -1.27
C ALA A 111 -21.38 3.66 -2.78
N GLU A 112 -22.35 4.13 -3.56
CA GLU A 112 -22.27 4.23 -5.02
C GLU A 112 -21.31 5.36 -5.46
N GLU A 113 -21.43 6.55 -4.86
CA GLU A 113 -20.54 7.68 -5.17
C GLU A 113 -19.09 7.36 -4.83
N VAL A 114 -18.85 6.78 -3.64
CA VAL A 114 -17.51 6.40 -3.19
C VAL A 114 -16.95 5.28 -4.06
N ALA A 115 -17.77 4.32 -4.53
CA ALA A 115 -17.33 3.27 -5.46
C ALA A 115 -16.83 3.86 -6.79
N LYS A 116 -17.60 4.78 -7.40
CA LYS A 116 -17.21 5.44 -8.65
C LYS A 116 -15.93 6.27 -8.50
N ALA A 117 -15.85 7.07 -7.45
CA ALA A 117 -14.65 7.88 -7.15
C ALA A 117 -13.43 6.98 -6.90
N GLY A 118 -13.61 5.90 -6.14
CA GLY A 118 -12.55 4.94 -5.85
C GLY A 118 -12.08 4.20 -7.10
N ALA A 119 -12.98 3.77 -7.97
CA ALA A 119 -12.63 3.14 -9.24
C ALA A 119 -11.82 4.08 -10.15
N GLU A 120 -12.19 5.37 -10.21
CA GLU A 120 -11.43 6.37 -10.98
C GLU A 120 -10.03 6.58 -10.37
N GLY A 121 -9.93 6.80 -9.04
CA GLY A 121 -8.66 7.03 -8.38
C GLY A 121 -7.71 5.83 -8.51
N LEU A 122 -8.22 4.61 -8.27
CA LEU A 122 -7.45 3.38 -8.41
C LEU A 122 -7.02 3.11 -9.85
N ARG A 123 -7.88 3.38 -10.84
CA ARG A 123 -7.52 3.26 -12.26
C ARG A 123 -6.34 4.15 -12.60
N ARG A 124 -6.40 5.43 -12.26
CA ARG A 124 -5.32 6.41 -12.53
C ARG A 124 -4.00 6.00 -11.87
N LEU A 125 -4.06 5.54 -10.63
CA LEU A 125 -2.85 5.04 -9.94
C LEU A 125 -2.32 3.77 -10.61
N SER A 126 -3.19 2.86 -11.03
CA SER A 126 -2.82 1.63 -11.72
C SER A 126 -2.24 1.88 -13.12
N GLU A 127 -2.76 2.89 -13.84
CA GLU A 127 -2.19 3.36 -15.12
C GLU A 127 -0.75 3.88 -14.94
N TYR A 128 -0.48 4.62 -13.87
CA TYR A 128 0.89 5.03 -13.53
C TYR A 128 1.79 3.85 -13.20
N ALA A 129 1.30 2.91 -12.39
CA ALA A 129 2.07 1.78 -11.88
C ALA A 129 2.32 0.68 -12.93
N GLN A 130 1.44 0.54 -13.93
CA GLN A 130 1.49 -0.53 -14.92
C GLN A 130 2.80 -0.59 -15.71
N PRO A 131 3.29 0.49 -16.37
CA PRO A 131 4.55 0.46 -17.10
C PRO A 131 5.77 0.26 -16.20
N ILE A 132 5.66 0.56 -14.91
CA ILE A 132 6.69 0.35 -13.90
C ILE A 132 6.74 -1.12 -13.45
N GLY A 133 5.64 -1.87 -13.69
CA GLY A 133 5.52 -3.28 -13.30
C GLY A 133 5.19 -3.47 -11.81
N ILE A 134 4.44 -2.52 -11.23
CA ILE A 134 3.95 -2.58 -9.85
C ILE A 134 2.43 -2.76 -9.85
N ASN A 135 1.94 -3.63 -8.97
CA ASN A 135 0.51 -3.78 -8.74
C ASN A 135 0.02 -2.79 -7.68
N VAL A 136 -1.21 -2.34 -7.85
CA VAL A 136 -1.95 -1.54 -6.86
C VAL A 136 -2.99 -2.46 -6.23
N ILE A 137 -2.86 -2.74 -4.93
CA ILE A 137 -3.77 -3.64 -4.24
C ILE A 137 -4.48 -2.92 -3.09
N VAL A 138 -5.78 -3.17 -2.95
CA VAL A 138 -6.62 -2.55 -1.92
C VAL A 138 -6.85 -3.51 -0.78
N GLU A 139 -6.53 -3.09 0.43
CA GLU A 139 -6.94 -3.80 1.64
C GLU A 139 -8.36 -3.40 2.04
N ASN A 140 -9.14 -4.36 2.50
CA ASN A 140 -10.44 -4.15 3.13
C ASN A 140 -10.27 -3.61 4.56
N HIS A 141 -9.75 -2.38 4.71
CA HIS A 141 -9.29 -1.79 5.97
C HIS A 141 -10.32 -0.82 6.58
N GLY A 142 -11.61 -1.18 6.61
CA GLY A 142 -12.69 -0.40 7.18
C GLY A 142 -13.59 0.30 6.14
N GLY A 143 -14.65 0.95 6.62
CA GLY A 143 -15.64 1.61 5.78
C GLY A 143 -16.28 0.67 4.74
N PHE A 144 -16.56 1.18 3.56
CA PHE A 144 -17.17 0.40 2.48
C PHE A 144 -16.25 -0.75 2.00
N SER A 145 -14.93 -0.59 2.07
CA SER A 145 -13.99 -1.62 1.62
C SER A 145 -14.06 -2.93 2.45
N SER A 146 -14.57 -2.86 3.70
CA SER A 146 -14.84 -4.06 4.51
C SER A 146 -16.03 -4.88 4.04
N ASN A 147 -16.81 -4.38 3.07
CA ASN A 147 -17.81 -5.15 2.38
C ASN A 147 -17.21 -5.75 1.10
N GLY A 148 -16.98 -7.07 1.10
CA GLY A 148 -16.33 -7.76 -0.02
C GLY A 148 -17.10 -7.65 -1.36
N GLN A 149 -18.43 -7.57 -1.34
CA GLN A 149 -19.24 -7.38 -2.53
C GLN A 149 -19.01 -5.96 -3.12
N TRP A 150 -18.98 -4.95 -2.26
CA TRP A 150 -18.71 -3.57 -2.67
C TRP A 150 -17.31 -3.46 -3.29
N LEU A 151 -16.29 -3.98 -2.59
CA LEU A 151 -14.91 -3.94 -3.07
C LEU A 151 -14.73 -4.71 -4.39
N SER A 152 -15.37 -5.88 -4.52
CA SER A 152 -15.38 -6.63 -5.78
C SER A 152 -16.02 -5.83 -6.93
N GLY A 153 -17.07 -5.06 -6.65
CA GLY A 153 -17.67 -4.14 -7.61
C GLY A 153 -16.70 -3.06 -8.07
N VAL A 154 -16.00 -2.42 -7.14
CA VAL A 154 -14.95 -1.42 -7.45
C VAL A 154 -13.85 -2.04 -8.32
N MET A 155 -13.34 -3.23 -7.98
CA MET A 155 -12.30 -3.91 -8.78
C MET A 155 -12.78 -4.19 -10.23
N LYS A 156 -14.02 -4.63 -10.40
CA LYS A 156 -14.59 -4.85 -11.74
C LYS A 156 -14.68 -3.55 -12.54
N GLU A 157 -15.04 -2.44 -11.89
CA GLU A 157 -15.11 -1.13 -12.54
C GLU A 157 -13.74 -0.58 -12.89
N VAL A 158 -12.72 -0.79 -12.06
CA VAL A 158 -11.32 -0.46 -12.40
C VAL A 158 -10.88 -1.19 -13.65
N GLY A 159 -11.10 -2.50 -13.74
CA GLY A 159 -10.88 -3.32 -14.93
C GLY A 159 -9.42 -3.42 -15.39
N MET A 160 -8.45 -3.21 -14.53
CA MET A 160 -7.01 -3.28 -14.84
C MET A 160 -6.36 -4.54 -14.22
N ALA A 161 -5.53 -5.22 -15.00
CA ALA A 161 -4.88 -6.47 -14.57
C ALA A 161 -3.89 -6.27 -13.40
N ASN A 162 -3.32 -5.08 -13.25
CA ASN A 162 -2.42 -4.73 -12.15
C ASN A 162 -3.15 -4.04 -10.97
N CYS A 163 -4.49 -4.06 -10.94
CA CYS A 163 -5.27 -3.63 -9.78
C CYS A 163 -5.96 -4.84 -9.15
N GLY A 164 -5.80 -5.01 -7.84
CA GLY A 164 -6.34 -6.16 -7.11
C GLY A 164 -6.64 -5.88 -5.66
N THR A 165 -6.77 -6.93 -4.86
CA THR A 165 -7.08 -6.83 -3.44
C THR A 165 -6.05 -7.53 -2.57
N LEU A 166 -5.89 -7.03 -1.35
CA LEU A 166 -5.18 -7.68 -0.24
C LEU A 166 -6.22 -8.00 0.84
N PRO A 167 -6.83 -9.20 0.83
CA PRO A 167 -7.89 -9.52 1.77
C PRO A 167 -7.35 -9.71 3.19
N ASP A 168 -7.75 -8.86 4.12
CA ASP A 168 -7.59 -9.09 5.55
C ASP A 168 -8.86 -9.76 6.09
N PHE A 169 -8.72 -11.02 6.48
CA PHE A 169 -9.86 -11.82 6.96
C PHE A 169 -10.44 -11.30 8.28
N GLY A 170 -9.69 -10.53 9.07
CA GLY A 170 -10.15 -9.91 10.31
C GLY A 170 -10.98 -8.64 10.09
N ASN A 171 -10.87 -8.02 8.92
CA ASN A 171 -11.49 -6.72 8.62
C ASN A 171 -12.81 -6.82 7.85
N PHE A 172 -13.24 -8.00 7.43
CA PHE A 172 -14.54 -8.15 6.78
C PHE A 172 -15.70 -7.92 7.73
N CYS A 173 -16.74 -7.22 7.25
CA CYS A 173 -18.01 -7.15 7.94
C CYS A 173 -18.70 -8.52 7.92
N THR A 174 -18.82 -9.15 9.07
CA THR A 174 -19.48 -10.47 9.25
C THR A 174 -21.00 -10.38 9.44
N ARG A 175 -21.60 -9.22 9.18
CA ARG A 175 -23.04 -8.98 9.33
C ARG A 175 -23.74 -8.82 8.00
#